data_711dccaa02fc61c50448291af2ae2d47
#
_entry.id   711dccaa02fc61c50448291af2ae2d47
#
_cell.length_a   1.000
_cell.length_b   1.000
_cell.length_c   1.000
_cell.angle_alpha   90.00
_cell.angle_beta   90.00
_cell.angle_gamma   90.00
#
_symmetry.space_group_name_H-M   'P 1'
#
loop_
_entity.id
_entity.type
_entity.pdbx_description
1 polymer ?
#
loop_
_entity_poly.entity_id
_entity_poly.type
_entity_poly.pdbx_seq_one_letter_code
_entity_poly.pdbx_strand_id
1 'polypeptide(L)'
;MRIQRIYHRKNPIINGAPPLRPLGWSNIQIFVQVWEHLERWGVSDVTGVWGFFNGLITVIALRQRYAGHAKQALITAAGFRQGDMKTYYVTVDEDIDPTNLNEVLWAMCTRVDPASSIDIIRDAWTADLDPRVSPARREAGDLTVGRMLINACRPFTWRDQFPKSNVFSSEERKLVETKWRDLLEKAAKKRSAWSGVS
;
A
#
# COMPACT_ATOMS: atom_id res chain seq x y z
N MET A 1 14.90 27.75 -19.97
CA MET A 1 13.74 27.98 -20.87
C MET A 1 13.21 29.39 -20.61
N ARG A 2 13.03 30.25 -21.64
CA ARG A 2 12.49 31.62 -21.48
C ARG A 2 11.12 31.67 -22.12
N ILE A 3 10.06 31.87 -21.31
CA ILE A 3 8.70 32.01 -21.79
C ILE A 3 8.56 33.45 -22.34
N GLN A 4 8.15 33.58 -23.60
CA GLN A 4 7.98 34.89 -24.24
C GLN A 4 6.55 35.44 -24.09
N ARG A 5 5.54 34.56 -24.08
CA ARG A 5 4.12 34.94 -23.95
C ARG A 5 3.32 33.81 -23.36
N ILE A 6 2.29 34.15 -22.58
CA ILE A 6 1.27 33.23 -22.07
C ILE A 6 -0.09 33.77 -22.52
N TYR A 7 -0.85 32.93 -23.24
CA TYR A 7 -2.21 33.26 -23.67
C TYR A 7 -3.19 32.54 -22.74
N HIS A 8 -4.15 33.29 -22.21
CA HIS A 8 -5.21 32.72 -21.36
C HIS A 8 -6.51 33.51 -21.59
N ARG A 9 -7.66 32.87 -21.33
CA ARG A 9 -8.93 33.55 -21.31
C ARG A 9 -9.02 34.49 -20.09
N LYS A 10 -9.97 35.45 -20.10
CA LYS A 10 -10.16 36.42 -19.01
C LYS A 10 -10.41 35.77 -17.63
N ASN A 11 -11.07 34.58 -17.58
CA ASN A 11 -11.28 33.76 -16.40
C ASN A 11 -10.72 32.34 -16.66
N PRO A 12 -9.46 32.11 -16.52
CA PRO A 12 -8.88 30.78 -16.77
C PRO A 12 -9.33 29.79 -15.69
N ILE A 13 -9.72 28.59 -16.10
CA ILE A 13 -9.86 27.46 -15.20
C ILE A 13 -8.48 26.82 -15.10
N ILE A 14 -7.92 26.87 -13.92
CA ILE A 14 -6.61 26.24 -13.61
C ILE A 14 -6.91 24.89 -12.99
N ASN A 15 -6.34 23.81 -13.58
CA ASN A 15 -6.36 22.51 -12.96
C ASN A 15 -5.39 22.54 -11.77
N GLY A 16 -5.88 22.21 -10.60
CA GLY A 16 -5.10 22.11 -9.37
C GLY A 16 -5.35 20.77 -8.68
N ALA A 17 -4.37 20.29 -7.98
CA ALA A 17 -4.48 19.13 -7.10
C ALA A 17 -4.41 19.61 -5.64
N PRO A 18 -5.54 20.01 -5.02
CA PRO A 18 -5.52 20.43 -3.62
C PRO A 18 -5.10 19.26 -2.73
N PRO A 19 -4.39 19.51 -1.62
CA PRO A 19 -4.01 18.46 -0.67
C PRO A 19 -5.26 17.98 0.10
N LEU A 20 -5.98 17.03 -0.52
CA LEU A 20 -7.15 16.41 0.12
C LEU A 20 -6.72 15.54 1.31
N ARG A 21 -7.53 15.52 2.35
CA ARG A 21 -7.32 14.71 3.53
C ARG A 21 -8.57 13.87 3.84
N PRO A 22 -8.46 12.52 3.79
CA PRO A 22 -7.40 11.73 3.15
C PRO A 22 -7.45 11.77 1.62
N LEU A 23 -6.34 11.42 0.96
CA LEU A 23 -6.32 11.21 -0.49
C LEU A 23 -7.21 10.01 -0.83
N GLY A 24 -8.31 10.25 -1.54
CA GLY A 24 -9.31 9.22 -1.85
C GLY A 24 -9.12 8.50 -3.19
N TRP A 25 -8.05 8.80 -3.95
CA TRP A 25 -7.82 8.20 -5.27
C TRP A 25 -6.44 7.56 -5.37
N SER A 26 -6.35 6.53 -6.20
CA SER A 26 -5.11 5.82 -6.48
C SER A 26 -4.89 5.74 -7.99
N ASN A 27 -3.68 6.03 -8.44
CA ASN A 27 -3.31 5.91 -9.85
C ASN A 27 -2.82 4.50 -10.14
N ILE A 28 -3.68 3.70 -10.76
CA ILE A 28 -3.38 2.29 -11.08
C ILE A 28 -2.15 2.13 -11.98
N GLN A 29 -1.87 3.09 -12.85
CA GLN A 29 -0.70 3.03 -13.75
C GLN A 29 0.61 2.92 -12.98
N ILE A 30 0.73 3.60 -11.84
CA ILE A 30 1.92 3.55 -11.00
C ILE A 30 2.17 2.13 -10.47
N PHE A 31 1.11 1.40 -10.12
CA PHE A 31 1.24 0.06 -9.53
C PHE A 31 1.58 -0.97 -10.60
N VAL A 32 1.03 -0.84 -11.81
CA VAL A 32 1.44 -1.64 -12.97
C VAL A 32 2.92 -1.45 -13.27
N GLN A 33 3.41 -0.22 -13.24
CA GLN A 33 4.83 0.08 -13.48
C GLN A 33 5.74 -0.49 -12.38
N VAL A 34 5.31 -0.48 -11.12
CA VAL A 34 6.04 -1.14 -10.02
C VAL A 34 6.08 -2.65 -10.24
N TRP A 35 4.95 -3.26 -10.65
CA TRP A 35 4.90 -4.69 -10.96
C TRP A 35 5.86 -5.06 -12.10
N GLU A 36 5.76 -4.37 -13.25
CA GLU A 36 6.66 -4.58 -14.38
C GLU A 36 8.14 -4.38 -13.99
N HIS A 37 8.43 -3.40 -13.13
CA HIS A 37 9.78 -3.17 -12.63
C HIS A 37 10.28 -4.35 -11.80
N LEU A 38 9.45 -4.89 -10.90
CA LEU A 38 9.79 -6.05 -10.09
C LEU A 38 10.12 -7.26 -10.98
N GLU A 39 9.25 -7.60 -11.94
CA GLU A 39 9.45 -8.72 -12.87
C GLU A 39 10.72 -8.53 -13.73
N ARG A 40 10.93 -7.34 -14.26
CA ARG A 40 12.10 -7.01 -15.08
C ARG A 40 13.42 -7.17 -14.32
N TRP A 41 13.40 -6.94 -13.01
CA TRP A 41 14.58 -7.07 -12.15
C TRP A 41 14.62 -8.42 -11.42
N GLY A 42 13.90 -9.42 -11.93
CA GLY A 42 14.01 -10.80 -11.50
C GLY A 42 13.28 -11.15 -10.20
N VAL A 43 12.33 -10.32 -9.76
CA VAL A 43 11.43 -10.67 -8.67
C VAL A 43 10.26 -11.45 -9.25
N SER A 44 10.30 -12.77 -9.14
CA SER A 44 9.26 -13.67 -9.63
C SER A 44 8.07 -13.76 -8.67
N ASP A 45 6.98 -14.40 -9.16
CA ASP A 45 5.84 -14.76 -8.32
C ASP A 45 5.18 -13.60 -7.55
N VAL A 46 5.24 -12.40 -8.10
CA VAL A 46 4.43 -11.26 -7.67
C VAL A 46 2.98 -11.58 -8.03
N THR A 47 2.07 -11.57 -7.06
CA THR A 47 0.65 -11.88 -7.24
C THR A 47 -0.23 -10.64 -7.21
N GLY A 48 0.29 -9.51 -6.75
CA GLY A 48 -0.41 -8.24 -6.74
C GLY A 48 0.48 -7.08 -6.30
N VAL A 49 0.22 -5.91 -6.84
CA VAL A 49 0.81 -4.65 -6.38
C VAL A 49 -0.31 -3.63 -6.23
N TRP A 50 -0.37 -2.99 -5.09
CA TRP A 50 -1.35 -1.95 -4.81
C TRP A 50 -0.74 -0.80 -4.02
N GLY A 51 -1.37 0.36 -4.09
CA GLY A 51 -0.93 1.52 -3.32
C GLY A 51 -2.10 2.26 -2.69
N PHE A 52 -1.98 2.50 -1.42
CA PHE A 52 -2.91 3.36 -0.69
C PHE A 52 -2.43 4.80 -0.69
N PHE A 53 -3.37 5.74 -0.63
CA PHE A 53 -3.09 7.18 -0.60
C PHE A 53 -2.18 7.62 -1.77
N ASN A 54 -2.55 7.22 -2.99
CA ASN A 54 -1.78 7.46 -4.21
C ASN A 54 -0.35 6.87 -4.17
N GLY A 55 -0.18 5.75 -3.48
CA GLY A 55 1.10 5.03 -3.40
C GLY A 55 2.04 5.49 -2.28
N LEU A 56 1.58 6.35 -1.37
CA LEU A 56 2.37 6.65 -0.17
C LEU A 56 2.67 5.38 0.65
N ILE A 57 1.75 4.40 0.62
CA ILE A 57 1.98 3.03 1.06
C ILE A 57 1.89 2.15 -0.18
N THR A 58 2.95 1.46 -0.54
CA THR A 58 2.98 0.48 -1.65
C THR A 58 3.01 -0.92 -1.07
N VAL A 59 2.03 -1.74 -1.41
CA VAL A 59 1.90 -3.14 -0.98
C VAL A 59 2.21 -4.06 -2.14
N ILE A 60 3.03 -5.08 -1.89
CA ILE A 60 3.45 -6.10 -2.85
C ILE A 60 3.06 -7.46 -2.28
N ALA A 61 2.09 -8.11 -2.90
CA ALA A 61 1.75 -9.50 -2.60
C ALA A 61 2.61 -10.42 -3.47
N LEU A 62 3.19 -11.44 -2.85
CA LEU A 62 4.04 -12.39 -3.57
C LEU A 62 4.00 -13.78 -2.92
N ARG A 63 4.30 -14.80 -3.74
CA ARG A 63 4.56 -16.15 -3.25
C ARG A 63 6.06 -16.33 -3.01
N GLN A 64 6.45 -16.44 -1.76
CA GLN A 64 7.86 -16.61 -1.41
C GLN A 64 8.44 -17.90 -1.99
N ARG A 65 9.55 -17.82 -2.72
CA ARG A 65 10.27 -18.97 -3.30
C ARG A 65 11.53 -19.35 -2.52
N TYR A 66 12.15 -18.39 -1.86
CA TYR A 66 13.41 -18.57 -1.13
C TYR A 66 13.51 -17.56 0.03
N ALA A 67 14.38 -17.85 0.98
CA ALA A 67 14.67 -16.92 2.06
C ALA A 67 15.25 -15.61 1.49
N GLY A 68 14.67 -14.45 1.89
CA GLY A 68 15.06 -13.14 1.39
C GLY A 68 14.30 -12.65 0.16
N HIS A 69 13.40 -13.45 -0.45
CA HIS A 69 12.62 -13.05 -1.62
C HIS A 69 11.76 -11.80 -1.35
N ALA A 70 11.05 -11.75 -0.22
CA ALA A 70 10.28 -10.58 0.19
C ALA A 70 11.17 -9.34 0.36
N LYS A 71 12.35 -9.49 0.95
CA LYS A 71 13.33 -8.38 1.09
C LYS A 71 13.85 -7.90 -0.27
N GLN A 72 14.13 -8.81 -1.19
CA GLN A 72 14.52 -8.44 -2.56
C GLN A 72 13.43 -7.60 -3.23
N ALA A 73 12.16 -8.02 -3.13
CA ALA A 73 11.02 -7.27 -3.66
C ALA A 73 10.93 -5.86 -3.08
N LEU A 74 11.10 -5.73 -1.76
CA LEU A 74 11.09 -4.45 -1.06
C LEU A 74 12.20 -3.50 -1.55
N ILE A 75 13.44 -4.00 -1.63
CA ILE A 75 14.59 -3.21 -2.07
C ILE A 75 14.43 -2.79 -3.52
N THR A 76 14.00 -3.71 -4.40
CA THR A 76 13.76 -3.44 -5.81
C THR A 76 12.69 -2.38 -6.00
N ALA A 77 11.55 -2.50 -5.33
CA ALA A 77 10.47 -1.50 -5.40
C ALA A 77 10.91 -0.14 -4.84
N ALA A 78 11.63 -0.14 -3.73
CA ALA A 78 12.09 1.10 -3.10
C ALA A 78 13.18 1.82 -3.93
N GLY A 79 13.96 1.11 -4.72
CA GLY A 79 14.93 1.68 -5.66
C GLY A 79 14.31 2.29 -6.92
N PHE A 80 13.04 1.99 -7.20
CA PHE A 80 12.38 2.47 -8.40
C PHE A 80 12.01 3.96 -8.29
N ARG A 81 12.47 4.77 -9.25
CA ARG A 81 12.37 6.24 -9.21
C ARG A 81 10.95 6.77 -9.37
N GLN A 82 10.04 6.04 -10.01
CA GLN A 82 8.67 6.48 -10.29
C GLN A 82 7.75 6.50 -9.06
N GLY A 83 8.25 6.87 -7.94
CA GLY A 83 7.50 6.90 -6.71
C GLY A 83 7.82 8.13 -5.90
N ASP A 84 7.54 9.31 -6.46
CA ASP A 84 7.61 10.55 -5.71
C ASP A 84 6.82 10.43 -4.41
N MET A 85 7.44 10.78 -3.28
CA MET A 85 6.88 10.77 -1.94
C MET A 85 6.54 9.40 -1.34
N LYS A 86 6.77 8.29 -2.04
CA LYS A 86 6.54 6.94 -1.48
C LYS A 86 7.47 6.67 -0.30
N THR A 87 6.90 6.28 0.82
CA THR A 87 7.64 6.13 2.06
C THR A 87 7.60 4.72 2.60
N TYR A 88 6.46 4.08 2.49
CA TYR A 88 6.20 2.78 3.09
C TYR A 88 6.04 1.73 2.00
N TYR A 89 6.87 0.70 2.06
CA TYR A 89 6.80 -0.47 1.19
C TYR A 89 6.53 -1.69 2.06
N VAL A 90 5.49 -2.44 1.75
CA VAL A 90 5.06 -3.59 2.52
C VAL A 90 5.00 -4.81 1.61
N THR A 91 5.64 -5.91 1.97
CA THR A 91 5.41 -7.20 1.32
C THR A 91 4.46 -8.04 2.17
N VAL A 92 3.55 -8.74 1.50
CA VAL A 92 2.61 -9.70 2.09
C VAL A 92 2.63 -11.01 1.30
N ASP A 93 2.24 -12.10 1.94
CA ASP A 93 2.07 -13.37 1.22
C ASP A 93 0.81 -13.34 0.33
N GLU A 94 0.70 -14.32 -0.58
CA GLU A 94 -0.39 -14.50 -1.53
C GLU A 94 -1.78 -14.73 -0.91
N ASP A 95 -1.86 -14.99 0.39
CA ASP A 95 -3.11 -15.16 1.13
C ASP A 95 -3.72 -13.84 1.64
N ILE A 96 -3.05 -12.71 1.38
CA ILE A 96 -3.48 -11.36 1.75
C ILE A 96 -3.87 -10.59 0.49
N ASP A 97 -5.08 -10.03 0.48
CA ASP A 97 -5.48 -9.11 -0.58
C ASP A 97 -4.76 -7.77 -0.42
N PRO A 98 -3.81 -7.41 -1.33
CA PRO A 98 -3.06 -6.17 -1.23
C PRO A 98 -3.94 -4.92 -1.38
N THR A 99 -5.16 -5.05 -1.90
CA THR A 99 -6.11 -3.94 -2.06
C THR A 99 -6.94 -3.69 -0.80
N ASN A 100 -6.94 -4.64 0.15
CA ASN A 100 -7.66 -4.55 1.40
C ASN A 100 -6.74 -4.06 2.53
N LEU A 101 -6.81 -2.77 2.86
CA LEU A 101 -5.97 -2.17 3.90
C LEU A 101 -6.10 -2.88 5.25
N ASN A 102 -7.28 -3.38 5.60
CA ASN A 102 -7.47 -4.08 6.87
C ASN A 102 -6.72 -5.40 6.92
N GLU A 103 -6.70 -6.17 5.81
CA GLU A 103 -5.90 -7.40 5.71
C GLU A 103 -4.40 -7.11 5.75
N VAL A 104 -3.96 -6.06 5.05
CA VAL A 104 -2.55 -5.63 5.08
C VAL A 104 -2.12 -5.24 6.50
N LEU A 105 -2.92 -4.43 7.19
CA LEU A 105 -2.64 -4.06 8.58
C LEU A 105 -2.67 -5.26 9.52
N TRP A 106 -3.62 -6.19 9.31
CA TRP A 106 -3.65 -7.43 10.08
C TRP A 106 -2.38 -8.26 9.88
N ALA A 107 -1.91 -8.41 8.62
CA ALA A 107 -0.65 -9.09 8.33
C ALA A 107 0.54 -8.39 9.01
N MET A 108 0.59 -7.07 8.96
CA MET A 108 1.62 -6.30 9.67
C MET A 108 1.60 -6.53 11.17
N CYS A 109 0.42 -6.55 11.79
CA CYS A 109 0.30 -6.75 13.24
C CYS A 109 0.61 -8.18 13.70
N THR A 110 0.44 -9.18 12.83
CA THR A 110 0.55 -10.60 13.20
C THR A 110 1.80 -11.30 12.69
N ARG A 111 2.50 -10.73 11.69
CA ARG A 111 3.65 -11.37 11.01
C ARG A 111 4.93 -10.55 11.10
N VAL A 112 4.86 -9.27 11.44
CA VAL A 112 6.04 -8.39 11.53
C VAL A 112 6.62 -8.43 12.95
N ASP A 113 7.87 -8.81 13.06
CA ASP A 113 8.69 -8.46 14.21
C ASP A 113 9.44 -7.16 13.88
N PRO A 114 9.13 -6.04 14.55
CA PRO A 114 9.73 -4.75 14.21
C PRO A 114 11.24 -4.71 14.27
N ALA A 115 11.86 -5.56 15.08
CA ALA A 115 13.31 -5.60 15.25
C ALA A 115 14.02 -6.27 14.06
N SER A 116 13.37 -7.21 13.37
CA SER A 116 13.99 -8.03 12.32
C SER A 116 13.34 -7.91 10.95
N SER A 117 12.08 -7.46 10.90
CA SER A 117 11.27 -7.42 9.67
C SER A 117 11.16 -6.03 9.04
N ILE A 118 11.79 -5.02 9.66
CA ILE A 118 11.75 -3.63 9.18
C ILE A 118 13.16 -3.16 8.87
N ASP A 119 13.33 -2.61 7.66
CA ASP A 119 14.55 -1.89 7.26
C ASP A 119 14.22 -0.44 6.96
N ILE A 120 15.14 0.46 7.27
CA ILE A 120 15.03 1.89 6.96
C ILE A 120 16.16 2.28 6.01
N ILE A 121 15.79 2.71 4.80
CA ILE A 121 16.71 3.33 3.86
C ILE A 121 16.72 4.82 4.16
N ARG A 122 17.89 5.38 4.50
CA ARG A 122 18.06 6.82 4.73
C ARG A 122 18.38 7.51 3.41
N ASP A 123 18.12 8.82 3.38
CA ASP A 123 18.57 9.73 2.32
C ASP A 123 18.13 9.30 0.91
N ALA A 124 16.94 8.68 0.79
CA ALA A 124 16.36 8.36 -0.49
C ALA A 124 15.72 9.60 -1.12
N TRP A 125 15.88 9.76 -2.43
CA TRP A 125 15.32 10.89 -3.16
C TRP A 125 13.80 10.95 -3.05
N THR A 126 13.26 12.17 -2.91
CA THR A 126 11.83 12.47 -2.95
C THR A 126 11.54 13.68 -3.83
N ALA A 127 10.25 13.96 -4.09
CA ALA A 127 9.84 15.13 -4.85
C ALA A 127 9.89 16.42 -4.03
N ASP A 128 10.02 17.55 -4.71
CA ASP A 128 9.94 18.88 -4.09
C ASP A 128 8.60 19.15 -3.37
N LEU A 129 7.53 18.48 -3.80
CA LEU A 129 6.20 18.56 -3.17
C LEU A 129 6.11 17.84 -1.82
N ASP A 130 7.14 17.09 -1.41
CA ASP A 130 7.10 16.32 -0.17
C ASP A 130 7.09 17.26 1.06
N PRO A 131 6.01 17.23 1.88
CA PRO A 131 5.90 18.14 3.03
C PRO A 131 6.93 17.87 4.12
N ARG A 132 7.62 16.73 4.10
CA ARG A 132 8.66 16.37 5.07
C ARG A 132 10.00 17.03 4.79
N VAL A 133 10.17 17.60 3.58
CA VAL A 133 11.37 18.38 3.25
C VAL A 133 11.15 19.82 3.73
N SER A 134 11.97 20.28 4.65
CA SER A 134 11.89 21.66 5.17
C SER A 134 12.23 22.69 4.09
N PRO A 135 11.73 23.93 4.20
CA PRO A 135 12.08 25.01 3.25
C PRO A 135 13.60 25.18 3.06
N ALA A 136 14.36 25.19 4.15
CA ALA A 136 15.80 25.33 4.09
C ALA A 136 16.50 24.20 3.32
N ARG A 137 16.03 22.96 3.48
CA ARG A 137 16.55 21.82 2.72
C ARG A 137 16.21 21.93 1.23
N ARG A 138 14.99 22.41 0.88
CA ARG A 138 14.61 22.66 -0.52
C ARG A 138 15.51 23.73 -1.17
N GLU A 139 15.76 24.82 -0.48
CA GLU A 139 16.66 25.89 -0.95
C GLU A 139 18.09 25.37 -1.17
N ALA A 140 18.54 24.45 -0.32
CA ALA A 140 19.83 23.79 -0.45
C ALA A 140 19.84 22.68 -1.52
N GLY A 141 18.72 22.35 -2.17
CA GLY A 141 18.61 21.25 -3.14
C GLY A 141 18.62 19.86 -2.52
N ASP A 142 18.48 19.74 -1.21
CA ASP A 142 18.42 18.47 -0.50
C ASP A 142 16.98 17.94 -0.47
N LEU A 143 16.64 17.12 -1.46
CA LEU A 143 15.36 16.46 -1.61
C LEU A 143 15.47 14.99 -1.18
N THR A 144 15.81 14.74 0.08
CA THR A 144 15.93 13.37 0.61
C THR A 144 15.01 13.12 1.80
N VAL A 145 14.49 11.88 1.90
CA VAL A 145 13.70 11.38 3.03
C VAL A 145 13.99 9.90 3.25
N GLY A 146 13.63 9.39 4.42
CA GLY A 146 13.72 7.96 4.69
C GLY A 146 12.62 7.16 3.99
N ARG A 147 12.90 5.89 3.66
CA ARG A 147 11.93 4.89 3.22
C ARG A 147 11.91 3.73 4.21
N MET A 148 10.73 3.25 4.54
CA MET A 148 10.54 2.10 5.42
C MET A 148 10.12 0.89 4.60
N LEU A 149 10.86 -0.20 4.76
CA LEU A 149 10.63 -1.49 4.12
C LEU A 149 10.11 -2.46 5.19
N ILE A 150 8.92 -2.99 5.02
CA ILE A 150 8.22 -3.82 6.00
C ILE A 150 7.94 -5.18 5.38
N ASN A 151 8.59 -6.22 5.90
CA ASN A 151 8.30 -7.59 5.51
C ASN A 151 7.20 -8.17 6.39
N ALA A 152 5.95 -8.14 5.90
CA ALA A 152 4.78 -8.71 6.54
C ALA A 152 4.39 -10.08 5.96
N CYS A 153 5.34 -10.78 5.35
CA CYS A 153 5.18 -12.18 4.99
C CYS A 153 5.46 -13.09 6.19
N ARG A 154 4.92 -14.29 6.17
CA ARG A 154 5.31 -15.35 7.11
C ARG A 154 6.80 -15.65 6.99
N PRO A 155 7.52 -15.90 8.09
CA PRO A 155 8.95 -16.23 8.03
C PRO A 155 9.20 -17.46 7.17
N PHE A 156 10.00 -17.31 6.11
CA PHE A 156 10.23 -18.36 5.11
C PHE A 156 10.74 -19.67 5.71
N THR A 157 11.60 -19.58 6.73
CA THR A 157 12.28 -20.74 7.36
C THR A 157 11.34 -21.65 8.15
N TRP A 158 10.19 -21.15 8.59
CA TRP A 158 9.23 -21.93 9.36
C TRP A 158 7.76 -21.63 8.98
N ARG A 159 7.53 -21.10 7.75
CA ARG A 159 6.19 -20.75 7.27
C ARG A 159 5.17 -21.88 7.32
N ASP A 160 5.64 -23.14 7.15
CA ASP A 160 4.76 -24.31 7.17
C ASP A 160 4.28 -24.65 8.59
N GLN A 161 4.98 -24.17 9.61
CA GLN A 161 4.62 -24.27 11.03
C GLN A 161 3.92 -23.00 11.54
N PHE A 162 3.87 -21.94 10.71
CA PHE A 162 3.22 -20.68 11.10
C PHE A 162 1.73 -20.91 11.37
N PRO A 163 1.17 -20.35 12.45
CA PRO A 163 -0.22 -20.53 12.80
C PRO A 163 -1.15 -20.21 11.64
N LYS A 164 -2.06 -21.14 11.34
CA LYS A 164 -3.06 -20.92 10.28
C LYS A 164 -4.06 -19.86 10.72
N SER A 165 -4.37 -18.94 9.82
CA SER A 165 -5.48 -18.00 10.04
C SER A 165 -6.81 -18.76 10.03
N ASN A 166 -7.67 -18.43 10.98
CA ASN A 166 -9.00 -19.00 11.03
C ASN A 166 -9.91 -18.27 10.02
N VAL A 167 -9.85 -18.68 8.77
CA VAL A 167 -10.67 -18.12 7.69
C VAL A 167 -11.74 -19.13 7.32
N PHE A 168 -13.01 -18.74 7.46
CA PHE A 168 -14.12 -19.56 7.00
C PHE A 168 -14.12 -19.64 5.47
N SER A 169 -14.27 -20.86 4.95
CA SER A 169 -14.46 -21.08 3.52
C SER A 169 -15.74 -20.41 3.01
N SER A 170 -15.82 -20.17 1.70
CA SER A 170 -17.03 -19.62 1.07
C SER A 170 -18.26 -20.51 1.31
N GLU A 171 -18.06 -21.83 1.42
CA GLU A 171 -19.11 -22.81 1.68
C GLU A 171 -19.61 -22.73 3.13
N GLU A 172 -18.69 -22.64 4.08
CA GLU A 172 -19.05 -22.45 5.50
C GLU A 172 -19.79 -21.13 5.71
N ARG A 173 -19.35 -20.04 5.08
CA ARG A 173 -20.05 -18.75 5.12
C ARG A 173 -21.47 -18.87 4.58
N LYS A 174 -21.66 -19.47 3.39
CA LYS A 174 -22.98 -19.70 2.79
C LYS A 174 -23.89 -20.55 3.68
N LEU A 175 -23.32 -21.58 4.30
CA LEU A 175 -24.08 -22.45 5.21
C LEU A 175 -24.59 -21.65 6.42
N VAL A 176 -23.73 -20.84 7.04
CA VAL A 176 -24.08 -19.98 8.18
C VAL A 176 -25.10 -18.93 7.76
N GLU A 177 -24.88 -18.22 6.65
CA GLU A 177 -25.80 -17.22 6.12
C GLU A 177 -27.20 -17.82 5.84
N THR A 178 -27.25 -19.01 5.25
CA THR A 178 -28.51 -19.69 4.97
C THR A 178 -29.21 -20.10 6.25
N LYS A 179 -28.48 -20.66 7.22
CA LYS A 179 -29.02 -21.10 8.51
C LYS A 179 -29.55 -19.96 9.37
N TRP A 180 -28.89 -18.79 9.30
CA TRP A 180 -29.21 -17.66 10.18
C TRP A 180 -29.80 -16.45 9.45
N ARG A 181 -30.26 -16.61 8.21
CA ARG A 181 -30.79 -15.54 7.35
C ARG A 181 -31.81 -14.66 8.05
N ASP A 182 -32.87 -15.28 8.64
CA ASP A 182 -33.94 -14.52 9.27
C ASP A 182 -33.45 -13.71 10.47
N LEU A 183 -32.49 -14.24 11.21
CA LEU A 183 -31.91 -13.57 12.38
C LEU A 183 -31.02 -12.39 11.92
N LEU A 184 -30.24 -12.59 10.89
CA LEU A 184 -29.36 -11.54 10.30
C LEU A 184 -30.17 -10.39 9.71
N GLU A 185 -31.29 -10.69 9.02
CA GLU A 185 -32.18 -9.67 8.48
C GLU A 185 -32.87 -8.87 9.60
N LYS A 186 -33.33 -9.54 10.67
CA LYS A 186 -33.89 -8.86 11.85
C LYS A 186 -32.85 -7.95 12.53
N ALA A 187 -31.62 -8.42 12.67
CA ALA A 187 -30.51 -7.65 13.24
C ALA A 187 -30.15 -6.43 12.38
N ALA A 188 -30.10 -6.59 11.04
CA ALA A 188 -29.83 -5.52 10.11
C ALA A 188 -30.90 -4.41 10.17
N LYS A 189 -32.20 -4.80 10.20
CA LYS A 189 -33.33 -3.86 10.37
C LYS A 189 -33.23 -3.07 11.67
N LYS A 190 -32.84 -3.75 12.76
CA LYS A 190 -32.71 -3.12 14.08
C LYS A 190 -31.53 -2.12 14.11
N ARG A 191 -30.44 -2.42 13.40
CA ARG A 191 -29.27 -1.54 13.30
C ARG A 191 -29.55 -0.28 12.46
N SER A 192 -30.30 -0.41 11.36
CA SER A 192 -30.72 0.75 10.55
C SER A 192 -31.67 1.68 11.28
N ALA A 193 -32.52 1.15 12.18
CA ALA A 193 -33.39 1.96 13.04
C ALA A 193 -32.62 2.77 14.09
N TRP A 194 -31.42 2.30 14.51
CA TRP A 194 -30.58 3.01 15.49
C TRP A 194 -29.68 4.07 14.86
N SER A 195 -29.30 3.93 13.58
CA SER A 195 -28.49 4.92 12.87
C SER A 195 -29.28 6.13 12.36
N GLY A 196 -30.59 6.15 12.55
CA GLY A 196 -31.48 7.27 12.20
C GLY A 196 -31.79 8.24 13.36
N VAL A 197 -31.13 8.10 14.50
CA VAL A 197 -31.25 8.99 15.65
C VAL A 197 -29.91 9.62 15.94
N SER A 198 -29.58 10.66 15.19
CA SER A 198 -28.52 11.64 15.52
C SER A 198 -28.87 12.98 14.91
#